data_2f739619d3b418a234e37c7bf7f91234
#
_entry.id   2f739619d3b418a234e37c7bf7f91234
#
_cell.length_a   1.000
_cell.length_b   1.000
_cell.length_c   1.000
_cell.angle_alpha   90.00
_cell.angle_beta   90.00
_cell.angle_gamma   90.00
#
_symmetry.space_group_name_H-M   'P 1'
#
loop_
_entity.id
_entity.type
_entity.pdbx_description
1 polymer ?
#
loop_
_entity_poly.entity_id
_entity_poly.type
_entity_poly.pdbx_seq_one_letter_code
_entity_poly.pdbx_strand_id
1 'polypeptide(L)'
;MDELNTLSWVLLGLGALVVGLSKTALPGAGTLAVVLFATALPARESTAGLLVLLIVGDLFAVWMYRHTVDWAILRRLIWPVLAGIAVGSVFLGLASDDAVRRVIGAILLTLLAFTLWRRRRGSTMKPGRLAGYGFGWLGGFTTMVANAGGPVMSLYLLGMRLDVKTFLGTAAYFFFAINLFKVPFQIGLGLLDLQMLSIVAVLVPLVVVAAFAGRWLASRIPQRAFEALVLVLTAVGALNLLI
;
A
#
# COMPACT_ATOMS: atom_id res chain seq x y z
N MET A 1 -14.66 -21.15 -7.11
CA MET A 1 -14.80 -19.80 -7.69
C MET A 1 -15.45 -19.98 -9.05
N ASP A 2 -16.64 -19.44 -9.22
CA ASP A 2 -17.28 -19.36 -10.53
C ASP A 2 -16.35 -18.64 -11.50
N GLU A 3 -16.45 -18.98 -12.79
CA GLU A 3 -15.57 -18.39 -13.82
C GLU A 3 -15.62 -16.87 -13.73
N LEU A 4 -14.45 -16.25 -13.60
CA LEU A 4 -14.34 -14.79 -13.59
C LEU A 4 -14.92 -14.24 -14.89
N ASN A 5 -15.89 -13.35 -14.78
CA ASN A 5 -16.49 -12.70 -15.93
C ASN A 5 -15.53 -11.66 -16.55
N THR A 6 -15.85 -11.19 -17.75
CA THR A 6 -15.02 -10.22 -18.48
C THR A 6 -14.78 -8.94 -17.67
N LEU A 7 -15.79 -8.47 -16.92
CA LEU A 7 -15.68 -7.27 -16.07
C LEU A 7 -14.64 -7.47 -14.96
N SER A 8 -14.67 -8.64 -14.29
CA SER A 8 -13.68 -8.99 -13.26
C SER A 8 -12.25 -8.97 -13.82
N TRP A 9 -12.02 -9.54 -15.00
CA TRP A 9 -10.72 -9.52 -15.64
C TRP A 9 -10.25 -8.09 -16.00
N VAL A 10 -11.16 -7.23 -16.47
CA VAL A 10 -10.86 -5.81 -16.72
C VAL A 10 -10.47 -5.09 -15.43
N LEU A 11 -11.24 -5.29 -14.35
CA LEU A 11 -10.95 -4.67 -13.04
C LEU A 11 -9.61 -5.15 -12.46
N LEU A 12 -9.33 -6.45 -12.53
CA LEU A 12 -8.05 -7.02 -12.10
C LEU A 12 -6.87 -6.49 -12.93
N GLY A 13 -7.04 -6.38 -14.26
CA GLY A 13 -6.03 -5.80 -15.15
C GLY A 13 -5.74 -4.32 -14.85
N LEU A 14 -6.79 -3.52 -14.65
CA LEU A 14 -6.64 -2.11 -14.22
C LEU A 14 -5.96 -2.03 -12.84
N GLY A 15 -6.35 -2.90 -11.90
CA GLY A 15 -5.72 -2.99 -10.59
C GLY A 15 -4.22 -3.32 -10.70
N ALA A 16 -3.83 -4.25 -11.57
CA ALA A 16 -2.44 -4.60 -11.81
C ALA A 16 -1.62 -3.42 -12.37
N LEU A 17 -2.18 -2.66 -13.31
CA LEU A 17 -1.54 -1.42 -13.81
C LEU A 17 -1.36 -0.39 -12.68
N VAL A 18 -2.39 -0.20 -11.86
CA VAL A 18 -2.32 0.71 -10.69
C VAL A 18 -1.25 0.23 -9.70
N VAL A 19 -1.11 -1.08 -9.45
CA VAL A 19 -0.04 -1.62 -8.60
C VAL A 19 1.33 -1.20 -9.13
N GLY A 20 1.63 -1.46 -10.40
CA GLY A 20 2.93 -1.11 -10.98
C GLY A 20 3.24 0.40 -10.87
N LEU A 21 2.29 1.25 -11.22
CA LEU A 21 2.41 2.71 -11.09
C LEU A 21 2.58 3.15 -9.63
N SER A 22 1.80 2.57 -8.70
CA SER A 22 1.85 2.96 -7.29
C SER A 22 3.19 2.67 -6.65
N LYS A 23 3.80 1.54 -6.98
CA LYS A 23 5.08 1.12 -6.38
C LYS A 23 6.27 1.94 -6.86
N THR A 24 6.23 2.47 -8.07
CA THR A 24 7.37 3.14 -8.69
C THR A 24 7.21 4.66 -8.82
N ALA A 25 5.97 5.19 -8.68
CA ALA A 25 5.70 6.61 -8.82
C ALA A 25 4.82 7.21 -7.72
N LEU A 26 3.72 6.56 -7.35
CA LEU A 26 2.64 7.17 -6.54
C LEU A 26 2.14 6.22 -5.44
N PRO A 27 2.89 5.98 -4.34
CA PRO A 27 2.54 4.99 -3.32
C PRO A 27 1.13 5.12 -2.73
N GLY A 28 0.55 6.32 -2.70
CA GLY A 28 -0.85 6.54 -2.28
C GLY A 28 -1.90 5.94 -3.21
N ALA A 29 -1.56 5.70 -4.49
CA ALA A 29 -2.48 5.14 -5.47
C ALA A 29 -2.80 3.64 -5.24
N GLY A 30 -2.01 2.94 -4.45
CA GLY A 30 -2.20 1.50 -4.19
C GLY A 30 -3.58 1.15 -3.64
N THR A 31 -4.25 2.07 -2.93
CA THR A 31 -5.62 1.86 -2.44
C THR A 31 -6.65 1.72 -3.56
N LEU A 32 -6.43 2.32 -4.73
CA LEU A 32 -7.31 2.11 -5.88
C LEU A 32 -7.23 0.66 -6.37
N ALA A 33 -6.03 0.05 -6.36
CA ALA A 33 -5.89 -1.36 -6.69
C ALA A 33 -6.64 -2.25 -5.67
N VAL A 34 -6.61 -1.90 -4.37
CA VAL A 34 -7.39 -2.59 -3.34
C VAL A 34 -8.88 -2.59 -3.66
N VAL A 35 -9.44 -1.42 -4.03
CA VAL A 35 -10.85 -1.29 -4.40
C VAL A 35 -11.19 -2.14 -5.63
N LEU A 36 -10.37 -2.04 -6.69
CA LEU A 36 -10.59 -2.78 -7.94
C LEU A 36 -10.57 -4.31 -7.70
N PHE A 37 -9.61 -4.79 -6.90
CA PHE A 37 -9.51 -6.20 -6.55
C PHE A 37 -10.68 -6.67 -5.67
N ALA A 38 -11.07 -5.87 -4.66
CA ALA A 38 -12.19 -6.19 -3.77
C ALA A 38 -13.57 -6.08 -4.45
N THR A 39 -13.65 -5.45 -5.62
CA THR A 39 -14.85 -5.44 -6.48
C THR A 39 -14.90 -6.65 -7.38
N ALA A 40 -13.74 -7.16 -7.83
CA ALA A 40 -13.63 -8.29 -8.75
C ALA A 40 -13.61 -9.66 -8.05
N LEU A 41 -13.17 -9.72 -6.80
CA LEU A 41 -12.97 -10.92 -5.99
C LEU A 41 -13.58 -10.74 -4.61
N PRO A 42 -13.91 -11.84 -3.88
CA PRO A 42 -14.25 -11.76 -2.47
C PRO A 42 -13.18 -11.00 -1.68
N ALA A 43 -13.59 -10.12 -0.76
CA ALA A 43 -12.69 -9.14 -0.15
C ALA A 43 -11.47 -9.76 0.54
N ARG A 44 -11.62 -10.90 1.21
CA ARG A 44 -10.50 -11.60 1.86
C ARG A 44 -9.54 -12.23 0.85
N GLU A 45 -10.05 -12.88 -0.19
CA GLU A 45 -9.25 -13.50 -1.26
C GLU A 45 -8.53 -12.44 -2.11
N SER A 46 -9.19 -11.30 -2.34
CA SER A 46 -8.60 -10.17 -3.05
C SER A 46 -7.32 -9.66 -2.37
N THR A 47 -7.21 -9.78 -1.03
CA THR A 47 -6.00 -9.36 -0.30
C THR A 47 -4.81 -10.25 -0.62
N ALA A 48 -5.02 -11.55 -0.82
CA ALA A 48 -3.97 -12.51 -1.14
C ALA A 48 -3.50 -12.37 -2.59
N GLY A 49 -4.42 -12.28 -3.55
CA GLY A 49 -4.07 -12.06 -4.95
C GLY A 49 -3.32 -10.74 -5.17
N LEU A 50 -3.82 -9.67 -4.55
CA LEU A 50 -3.16 -8.37 -4.62
C LEU A 50 -1.76 -8.40 -3.97
N LEU A 51 -1.56 -9.13 -2.87
CA LEU A 51 -0.26 -9.25 -2.20
C LEU A 51 0.84 -9.75 -3.14
N VAL A 52 0.56 -10.74 -3.95
CA VAL A 52 1.54 -11.29 -4.91
C VAL A 52 1.96 -10.24 -5.93
N LEU A 53 0.98 -9.50 -6.50
CA LEU A 53 1.28 -8.41 -7.43
C LEU A 53 2.03 -7.26 -6.77
N LEU A 54 1.71 -6.96 -5.50
CA LEU A 54 2.46 -5.95 -4.73
C LEU A 54 3.92 -6.36 -4.55
N ILE A 55 4.20 -7.64 -4.28
CA ILE A 55 5.59 -8.16 -4.17
C ILE A 55 6.32 -8.01 -5.51
N VAL A 56 5.67 -8.35 -6.62
CA VAL A 56 6.25 -8.15 -7.97
C VAL A 56 6.59 -6.67 -8.19
N GLY A 57 5.65 -5.78 -7.92
CA GLY A 57 5.88 -4.33 -8.05
C GLY A 57 6.98 -3.82 -7.11
N ASP A 58 7.06 -4.35 -5.88
CA ASP A 58 8.11 -4.02 -4.91
C ASP A 58 9.50 -4.45 -5.37
N LEU A 59 9.64 -5.62 -6.01
CA LEU A 59 10.91 -6.08 -6.60
C LEU A 59 11.44 -5.07 -7.62
N PHE A 60 10.56 -4.58 -8.51
CA PHE A 60 10.94 -3.55 -9.49
C PHE A 60 11.26 -2.23 -8.80
N ALA A 61 10.47 -1.79 -7.81
CA ALA A 61 10.71 -0.56 -7.09
C ALA A 61 12.04 -0.61 -6.30
N VAL A 62 12.33 -1.72 -5.62
CA VAL A 62 13.60 -1.95 -4.92
C VAL A 62 14.76 -1.90 -5.91
N TRP A 63 14.67 -2.60 -7.04
CA TRP A 63 15.72 -2.58 -8.06
C TRP A 63 15.96 -1.16 -8.62
N MET A 64 14.89 -0.39 -8.86
CA MET A 64 14.97 0.96 -9.41
C MET A 64 15.53 1.99 -8.43
N TYR A 65 15.22 1.88 -7.14
CA TYR A 65 15.51 2.89 -6.11
C TYR A 65 16.48 2.39 -5.02
N ARG A 66 17.22 1.29 -5.26
CA ARG A 66 18.09 0.62 -4.28
C ARG A 66 19.17 1.52 -3.63
N HIS A 67 19.54 2.61 -4.29
CA HIS A 67 20.60 3.52 -3.79
C HIS A 67 20.04 4.74 -3.03
N THR A 68 18.72 4.87 -2.89
CA THR A 68 18.07 6.05 -2.32
C THR A 68 17.21 5.72 -1.10
N VAL A 69 17.72 4.88 -0.20
CA VAL A 69 17.00 4.37 0.97
C VAL A 69 17.43 5.06 2.24
N ASP A 70 16.49 5.53 3.06
CA ASP A 70 16.75 5.95 4.44
C ASP A 70 16.58 4.76 5.40
N TRP A 71 17.69 4.07 5.67
CA TRP A 71 17.74 2.92 6.57
C TRP A 71 17.42 3.26 8.02
N ALA A 72 17.61 4.52 8.46
CA ALA A 72 17.31 4.93 9.82
C ALA A 72 15.79 4.95 10.06
N ILE A 73 15.02 5.36 9.05
CA ILE A 73 13.56 5.28 9.07
C ILE A 73 13.11 3.83 9.16
N LEU A 74 13.64 2.96 8.31
CA LEU A 74 13.23 1.53 8.27
C LEU A 74 13.49 0.83 9.61
N ARG A 75 14.70 0.99 10.16
CA ARG A 75 15.05 0.39 11.46
C ARG A 75 14.15 0.85 12.61
N ARG A 76 13.69 2.10 12.57
CA ARG A 76 12.75 2.63 13.58
C ARG A 76 11.37 2.00 13.49
N LEU A 77 10.93 1.67 12.29
CA LEU A 77 9.56 1.22 12.01
C LEU A 77 9.38 -0.30 12.17
N ILE A 78 10.45 -1.09 12.17
CA ILE A 78 10.36 -2.55 12.08
C ILE A 78 9.47 -3.15 13.19
N TRP A 79 9.74 -2.82 14.44
CA TRP A 79 9.02 -3.41 15.59
C TRP A 79 7.54 -3.00 15.65
N PRO A 80 7.19 -1.70 15.55
CA PRO A 80 5.78 -1.32 15.57
C PRO A 80 5.01 -1.86 14.36
N VAL A 81 5.65 -1.99 13.20
CA VAL A 81 5.03 -2.60 12.02
C VAL A 81 4.75 -4.08 12.23
N LEU A 82 5.72 -4.85 12.74
CA LEU A 82 5.52 -6.27 13.04
C LEU A 82 4.40 -6.48 14.07
N ALA A 83 4.34 -5.65 15.11
CA ALA A 83 3.24 -5.67 16.07
C ALA A 83 1.89 -5.37 15.40
N GLY A 84 1.84 -4.38 14.50
CA GLY A 84 0.64 -4.07 13.72
C GLY A 84 0.19 -5.21 12.81
N ILE A 85 1.12 -5.89 12.14
CA ILE A 85 0.83 -7.07 11.31
C ILE A 85 0.28 -8.21 12.17
N ALA A 86 0.88 -8.50 13.32
CA ALA A 86 0.40 -9.56 14.21
C ALA A 86 -1.05 -9.31 14.67
N VAL A 87 -1.35 -8.09 15.13
CA VAL A 87 -2.74 -7.71 15.51
C VAL A 87 -3.66 -7.72 14.30
N GLY A 88 -3.20 -7.23 13.14
CA GLY A 88 -3.95 -7.24 11.90
C GLY A 88 -4.29 -8.64 11.40
N SER A 89 -3.40 -9.64 11.59
CA SER A 89 -3.68 -11.03 11.21
C SER A 89 -4.79 -11.65 12.06
N VAL A 90 -4.76 -11.41 13.37
CA VAL A 90 -5.84 -11.85 14.27
C VAL A 90 -7.16 -11.18 13.89
N PHE A 91 -7.14 -9.87 13.67
CA PHE A 91 -8.32 -9.13 13.25
C PHE A 91 -8.90 -9.66 11.93
N LEU A 92 -8.05 -9.87 10.90
CA LEU A 92 -8.49 -10.39 9.60
C LEU A 92 -9.09 -11.80 9.70
N GLY A 93 -8.63 -12.62 10.65
CA GLY A 93 -9.18 -13.95 10.92
C GLY A 93 -10.56 -13.92 11.56
N LEU A 94 -10.89 -12.87 12.31
CA LEU A 94 -12.12 -12.78 13.13
C LEU A 94 -13.16 -11.81 12.60
N ALA A 95 -12.77 -10.76 11.86
CA ALA A 95 -13.64 -9.68 11.43
C ALA A 95 -14.40 -10.02 10.14
N SER A 96 -15.60 -9.44 9.99
CA SER A 96 -16.34 -9.44 8.74
C SER A 96 -15.72 -8.46 7.74
N ASP A 97 -15.96 -8.67 6.44
CA ASP A 97 -15.47 -7.78 5.38
C ASP A 97 -15.91 -6.33 5.58
N ASP A 98 -17.15 -6.09 6.03
CA ASP A 98 -17.65 -4.74 6.33
C ASP A 98 -16.92 -4.08 7.49
N ALA A 99 -16.61 -4.83 8.55
CA ALA A 99 -15.84 -4.32 9.68
C ALA A 99 -14.43 -3.92 9.23
N VAL A 100 -13.80 -4.74 8.39
CA VAL A 100 -12.48 -4.47 7.81
C VAL A 100 -12.49 -3.17 7.03
N ARG A 101 -13.42 -3.01 6.08
CA ARG A 101 -13.55 -1.79 5.25
C ARG A 101 -13.74 -0.54 6.10
N ARG A 102 -14.70 -0.56 7.04
CA ARG A 102 -15.03 0.60 7.89
C ARG A 102 -13.86 1.03 8.78
N VAL A 103 -13.20 0.07 9.42
CA VAL A 103 -12.06 0.36 10.30
C VAL A 103 -10.92 1.01 9.52
N ILE A 104 -10.57 0.48 8.34
CA ILE A 104 -9.48 1.04 7.54
C ILE A 104 -9.83 2.42 6.99
N GLY A 105 -11.04 2.58 6.45
CA GLY A 105 -11.50 3.88 5.98
C GLY A 105 -11.46 4.94 7.07
N ALA A 106 -11.95 4.63 8.28
CA ALA A 106 -11.91 5.52 9.43
C ALA A 106 -10.47 5.91 9.83
N ILE A 107 -9.55 4.95 9.89
CA ILE A 107 -8.14 5.21 10.20
C ILE A 107 -7.54 6.16 9.16
N LEU A 108 -7.74 5.88 7.86
CA LEU A 108 -7.14 6.68 6.80
C LEU A 108 -7.68 8.12 6.78
N LEU A 109 -8.99 8.31 6.96
CA LEU A 109 -9.56 9.65 7.03
C LEU A 109 -9.07 10.43 8.24
N THR A 110 -8.96 9.79 9.40
CA THR A 110 -8.42 10.41 10.62
C THR A 110 -6.98 10.87 10.42
N LEU A 111 -6.13 10.02 9.84
CA LEU A 111 -4.74 10.34 9.55
C LEU A 111 -4.60 11.45 8.50
N LEU A 112 -5.45 11.41 7.47
CA LEU A 112 -5.48 12.45 6.44
C LEU A 112 -5.91 13.80 7.04
N ALA A 113 -7.01 13.83 7.81
CA ALA A 113 -7.49 15.03 8.48
C ALA A 113 -6.41 15.62 9.41
N PHE A 114 -5.74 14.80 10.21
CA PHE A 114 -4.64 15.22 11.08
C PHE A 114 -3.45 15.79 10.27
N THR A 115 -3.11 15.16 9.14
CA THR A 115 -2.02 15.65 8.29
C THR A 115 -2.34 17.00 7.66
N LEU A 116 -3.55 17.16 7.14
CA LEU A 116 -4.02 18.43 6.56
C LEU A 116 -4.10 19.54 7.61
N TRP A 117 -4.59 19.22 8.82
CA TRP A 117 -4.63 20.17 9.93
C TRP A 117 -3.21 20.63 10.34
N ARG A 118 -2.24 19.71 10.45
CA ARG A 118 -0.84 20.07 10.71
C ARG A 118 -0.25 20.97 9.62
N ARG A 119 -0.52 20.68 8.35
CA ARG A 119 -0.06 21.51 7.21
C ARG A 119 -0.64 22.91 7.27
N ARG A 120 -1.94 23.07 7.56
CA ARG A 120 -2.60 24.38 7.72
C ARG A 120 -2.02 25.21 8.87
N ARG A 121 -1.58 24.57 9.94
CA ARG A 121 -0.91 25.26 11.08
C ARG A 121 0.55 25.60 10.83
N GLY A 122 1.06 25.39 9.64
CA GLY A 122 2.47 25.67 9.30
C GLY A 122 3.48 24.82 10.08
N SER A 123 3.05 23.68 10.65
CA SER A 123 3.94 22.82 11.41
C SER A 123 5.02 22.26 10.52
N THR A 124 6.27 22.67 10.78
CA THR A 124 7.46 22.25 10.05
C THR A 124 8.19 21.10 10.75
N MET A 125 7.71 20.65 11.90
CA MET A 125 8.37 19.59 12.67
C MET A 125 8.26 18.24 11.97
N LYS A 126 9.38 17.56 11.85
CA LYS A 126 9.39 16.15 11.43
C LYS A 126 8.69 15.28 12.47
N PRO A 127 8.02 14.18 12.06
CA PRO A 127 7.44 13.24 13.01
C PRO A 127 8.49 12.71 14.00
N GLY A 128 8.21 12.85 15.28
CA GLY A 128 9.06 12.32 16.34
C GLY A 128 9.04 10.79 16.40
N ARG A 129 9.79 10.20 17.34
CA ARG A 129 9.84 8.73 17.52
C ARG A 129 8.46 8.14 17.83
N LEU A 130 7.69 8.78 18.70
CA LEU A 130 6.35 8.30 19.08
C LEU A 130 5.38 8.28 17.89
N ALA A 131 5.40 9.33 17.05
CA ALA A 131 4.63 9.34 15.81
C ALA A 131 5.09 8.21 14.86
N GLY A 132 6.40 7.94 14.77
CA GLY A 132 6.93 6.81 14.01
C GLY A 132 6.35 5.47 14.50
N TYR A 133 6.26 5.25 15.79
CA TYR A 133 5.67 4.03 16.35
C TYR A 133 4.17 3.92 16.01
N GLY A 134 3.40 5.01 16.14
CA GLY A 134 1.98 5.01 15.78
C GLY A 134 1.74 4.76 14.30
N PHE A 135 2.45 5.47 13.41
CA PHE A 135 2.35 5.27 11.96
C PHE A 135 2.85 3.87 11.53
N GLY A 136 3.91 3.37 12.17
CA GLY A 136 4.42 2.02 11.91
C GLY A 136 3.40 0.96 12.28
N TRP A 137 2.82 1.03 13.48
CA TRP A 137 1.79 0.10 13.93
C TRP A 137 0.55 0.14 13.02
N LEU A 138 0.02 1.35 12.76
CA LEU A 138 -1.11 1.53 11.86
C LEU A 138 -0.79 1.05 10.42
N GLY A 139 0.42 1.34 9.93
CA GLY A 139 0.86 0.87 8.62
C GLY A 139 0.93 -0.65 8.53
N GLY A 140 1.45 -1.31 9.58
CA GLY A 140 1.47 -2.77 9.71
C GLY A 140 0.06 -3.37 9.79
N PHE A 141 -0.81 -2.81 10.61
CA PHE A 141 -2.19 -3.24 10.75
C PHE A 141 -2.95 -3.09 9.42
N THR A 142 -2.99 -1.89 8.84
CA THR A 142 -3.77 -1.62 7.61
C THR A 142 -3.24 -2.37 6.40
N THR A 143 -1.92 -2.60 6.31
CA THR A 143 -1.37 -3.40 5.20
C THR A 143 -1.69 -4.88 5.36
N MET A 144 -1.75 -5.41 6.59
CA MET A 144 -2.14 -6.80 6.80
C MET A 144 -3.62 -7.02 6.48
N VAL A 145 -4.48 -6.14 6.96
CA VAL A 145 -5.93 -6.31 6.87
C VAL A 145 -6.46 -6.09 5.44
N ALA A 146 -5.92 -5.11 4.68
CA ALA A 146 -6.44 -4.79 3.34
C ALA A 146 -5.38 -4.29 2.35
N ASN A 147 -4.10 -4.56 2.54
CA ASN A 147 -3.03 -3.99 1.71
C ASN A 147 -3.06 -2.45 1.62
N ALA A 148 -3.70 -1.77 2.58
CA ALA A 148 -3.90 -0.32 2.62
C ALA A 148 -2.84 0.43 3.45
N GLY A 149 -1.65 -0.15 3.64
CA GLY A 149 -0.54 0.51 4.35
C GLY A 149 0.09 1.68 3.59
N GLY A 150 -0.13 1.74 2.26
CA GLY A 150 0.43 2.78 1.39
C GLY A 150 0.11 4.20 1.83
N PRO A 151 -1.15 4.58 2.01
CA PRO A 151 -1.55 5.90 2.49
C PRO A 151 -0.96 6.25 3.86
N VAL A 152 -1.01 5.32 4.83
CA VAL A 152 -0.46 5.53 6.19
C VAL A 152 1.02 5.85 6.11
N MET A 153 1.78 5.03 5.39
CA MET A 153 3.22 5.20 5.25
C MET A 153 3.59 6.43 4.43
N SER A 154 2.81 6.72 3.38
CA SER A 154 3.01 7.95 2.59
C SER A 154 2.85 9.20 3.43
N LEU A 155 1.85 9.28 4.29
CA LEU A 155 1.67 10.42 5.21
C LEU A 155 2.85 10.56 6.19
N TYR A 156 3.37 9.45 6.71
CA TYR A 156 4.56 9.47 7.56
C TYR A 156 5.80 9.95 6.81
N LEU A 157 6.09 9.36 5.65
CA LEU A 157 7.28 9.71 4.85
C LEU A 157 7.21 11.15 4.30
N LEU A 158 6.03 11.66 3.91
CA LEU A 158 5.84 13.08 3.58
C LEU A 158 6.18 13.99 4.76
N GLY A 159 5.81 13.59 5.98
CA GLY A 159 6.19 14.31 7.19
C GLY A 159 7.70 14.34 7.45
N MET A 160 8.44 13.34 6.96
CA MET A 160 9.90 13.27 7.05
C MET A 160 10.62 14.21 6.07
N ARG A 161 9.89 14.81 5.09
CA ARG A 161 10.41 15.75 4.09
C ARG A 161 11.56 15.18 3.26
N LEU A 162 11.41 13.95 2.81
CA LEU A 162 12.34 13.29 1.90
C LEU A 162 12.14 13.84 0.47
N ASP A 163 13.22 13.86 -0.31
CA ASP A 163 13.09 14.04 -1.76
C ASP A 163 12.37 12.83 -2.39
N VAL A 164 11.87 13.00 -3.62
CA VAL A 164 11.04 11.98 -4.30
C VAL A 164 11.75 10.63 -4.38
N LYS A 165 13.06 10.63 -4.73
CA LYS A 165 13.79 9.37 -4.89
C LYS A 165 14.00 8.65 -3.57
N THR A 166 14.38 9.38 -2.52
CA THR A 166 14.55 8.82 -1.15
C THR A 166 13.22 8.36 -0.58
N PHE A 167 12.13 9.10 -0.83
CA PHE A 167 10.78 8.67 -0.47
C PHE A 167 10.43 7.32 -1.14
N LEU A 168 10.59 7.23 -2.47
CA LEU A 168 10.25 6.02 -3.23
C LEU A 168 11.16 4.85 -2.86
N GLY A 169 12.46 5.07 -2.68
CA GLY A 169 13.39 4.03 -2.26
C GLY A 169 13.08 3.50 -0.87
N THR A 170 12.82 4.37 0.10
CA THR A 170 12.47 3.97 1.46
C THR A 170 11.13 3.23 1.51
N ALA A 171 10.12 3.72 0.76
CA ALA A 171 8.83 3.05 0.63
C ALA A 171 8.95 1.66 -0.03
N ALA A 172 9.78 1.53 -1.08
CA ALA A 172 9.99 0.27 -1.79
C ALA A 172 10.52 -0.82 -0.86
N TYR A 173 11.60 -0.55 -0.13
CA TYR A 173 12.17 -1.52 0.83
C TYR A 173 11.22 -1.82 1.99
N PHE A 174 10.52 -0.80 2.49
CA PHE A 174 9.51 -0.98 3.53
C PHE A 174 8.43 -1.97 3.08
N PHE A 175 7.79 -1.71 1.94
CA PHE A 175 6.69 -2.56 1.47
C PHE A 175 7.17 -3.93 1.02
N PHE A 176 8.33 -4.04 0.38
CA PHE A 176 8.90 -5.32 0.01
C PHE A 176 9.09 -6.24 1.22
N ALA A 177 9.76 -5.74 2.28
CA ALA A 177 9.99 -6.51 3.48
C ALA A 177 8.68 -6.93 4.16
N ILE A 178 7.73 -6.00 4.28
CA ILE A 178 6.43 -6.27 4.92
C ILE A 178 5.58 -7.24 4.09
N ASN A 179 5.52 -7.06 2.77
CA ASN A 179 4.74 -7.93 1.92
C ASN A 179 5.29 -9.37 1.92
N LEU A 180 6.62 -9.55 1.92
CA LEU A 180 7.22 -10.87 2.11
C LEU A 180 6.87 -11.45 3.48
N PHE A 181 6.92 -10.65 4.54
CA PHE A 181 6.58 -11.09 5.90
C PHE A 181 5.11 -11.50 6.03
N LYS A 182 4.21 -10.94 5.24
CA LYS A 182 2.77 -11.29 5.23
C LYS A 182 2.48 -12.64 4.56
N VAL A 183 3.32 -13.10 3.64
CA VAL A 183 3.06 -14.33 2.85
C VAL A 183 2.72 -15.54 3.74
N PRO A 184 3.52 -15.90 4.76
CA PRO A 184 3.19 -17.04 5.62
C PRO A 184 1.85 -16.90 6.34
N PHE A 185 1.44 -15.69 6.71
CA PHE A 185 0.13 -15.46 7.33
C PHE A 185 -1.01 -15.67 6.33
N GLN A 186 -0.87 -15.21 5.08
CA GLN A 186 -1.87 -15.40 4.04
C GLN A 186 -2.01 -16.88 3.65
N ILE A 187 -0.91 -17.62 3.62
CA ILE A 187 -0.93 -19.08 3.41
C ILE A 187 -1.61 -19.77 4.59
N GLY A 188 -1.24 -19.41 5.83
CA GLY A 188 -1.84 -20.00 7.04
C GLY A 188 -3.34 -19.72 7.19
N LEU A 189 -3.83 -18.62 6.63
CA LEU A 189 -5.26 -18.29 6.56
C LEU A 189 -5.99 -18.97 5.39
N GLY A 190 -5.29 -19.75 4.54
CA GLY A 190 -5.85 -20.43 3.38
C GLY A 190 -6.30 -19.48 2.26
N LEU A 191 -5.79 -18.24 2.23
CA LEU A 191 -6.19 -17.21 1.26
C LEU A 191 -5.29 -17.19 0.02
N LEU A 192 -4.13 -17.81 0.07
CA LEU A 192 -3.17 -17.90 -1.04
C LEU A 192 -3.02 -19.35 -1.46
N ASP A 193 -3.72 -19.73 -2.52
CA ASP A 193 -3.72 -21.07 -3.12
C ASP A 193 -3.18 -21.06 -4.56
N LEU A 194 -3.07 -22.24 -5.18
CA LEU A 194 -2.58 -22.38 -6.54
C LEU A 194 -3.50 -21.74 -7.58
N GLN A 195 -4.81 -21.72 -7.32
CA GLN A 195 -5.78 -21.10 -8.22
C GLN A 195 -5.59 -19.58 -8.23
N MET A 196 -5.44 -18.96 -7.05
CA MET A 196 -5.14 -17.53 -6.95
C MET A 196 -3.81 -17.19 -7.62
N LEU A 197 -2.78 -18.01 -7.44
CA LEU A 197 -1.48 -17.81 -8.08
C LEU A 197 -1.58 -17.85 -9.62
N SER A 198 -2.41 -18.73 -10.20
CA SER A 198 -2.61 -18.79 -11.64
C SER A 198 -3.28 -17.53 -12.21
N ILE A 199 -4.31 -16.99 -11.52
CA ILE A 199 -4.96 -15.73 -11.89
C ILE A 199 -3.96 -14.57 -11.87
N VAL A 200 -3.18 -14.48 -10.79
CA VAL A 200 -2.22 -13.40 -10.60
C VAL A 200 -1.07 -13.48 -11.61
N ALA A 201 -0.60 -14.68 -11.98
CA ALA A 201 0.48 -14.86 -12.95
C ALA A 201 0.18 -14.20 -14.31
N VAL A 202 -1.08 -14.26 -14.75
CA VAL A 202 -1.53 -13.60 -16.00
C VAL A 202 -1.44 -12.08 -15.91
N LEU A 203 -1.54 -11.51 -14.70
CA LEU A 203 -1.52 -10.07 -14.46
C LEU A 203 -0.11 -9.48 -14.26
N VAL A 204 0.90 -10.33 -13.99
CA VAL A 204 2.28 -9.89 -13.76
C VAL A 204 2.83 -9.00 -14.88
N PRO A 205 2.67 -9.32 -16.18
CA PRO A 205 3.16 -8.45 -17.25
C PRO A 205 2.62 -7.03 -17.19
N LEU A 206 1.36 -6.84 -16.79
CA LEU A 206 0.76 -5.51 -16.64
C LEU A 206 1.42 -4.72 -15.50
N VAL A 207 1.73 -5.36 -14.36
CA VAL A 207 2.49 -4.74 -13.26
C VAL A 207 3.86 -4.29 -13.74
N VAL A 208 4.56 -5.13 -14.50
CA VAL A 208 5.92 -4.83 -15.00
C VAL A 208 5.89 -3.62 -15.94
N VAL A 209 5.01 -3.61 -16.93
CA VAL A 209 4.87 -2.48 -17.87
C VAL A 209 4.54 -1.20 -17.12
N ALA A 210 3.59 -1.26 -16.20
CA ALA A 210 3.20 -0.10 -15.40
C ALA A 210 4.31 0.37 -14.45
N ALA A 211 5.16 -0.53 -13.92
CA ALA A 211 6.30 -0.17 -13.09
C ALA A 211 7.35 0.66 -13.86
N PHE A 212 7.64 0.28 -15.10
CA PHE A 212 8.53 1.07 -15.96
C PHE A 212 7.93 2.44 -16.34
N ALA A 213 6.64 2.46 -16.68
CA ALA A 213 5.91 3.71 -16.93
C ALA A 213 5.92 4.63 -15.71
N GLY A 214 5.71 4.08 -14.51
CA GLY A 214 5.76 4.80 -13.25
C GLY A 214 7.13 5.42 -12.97
N ARG A 215 8.22 4.68 -13.19
CA ARG A 215 9.58 5.22 -13.04
C ARG A 215 9.82 6.42 -13.98
N TRP A 216 9.40 6.31 -15.22
CA TRP A 216 9.51 7.40 -16.18
C TRP A 216 8.70 8.62 -15.73
N LEU A 217 7.47 8.41 -15.22
CA LEU A 217 6.61 9.46 -14.68
C LEU A 217 7.24 10.11 -13.43
N ALA A 218 7.72 9.33 -12.47
CA ALA A 218 8.34 9.82 -11.24
C ALA A 218 9.56 10.72 -11.49
N SER A 219 10.30 10.47 -12.58
CA SER A 219 11.46 11.28 -12.95
C SER A 219 11.10 12.68 -13.50
N ARG A 220 9.83 12.93 -13.82
CA ARG A 220 9.30 14.16 -14.44
C ARG A 220 8.37 14.95 -13.54
N ILE A 221 7.87 14.37 -12.45
CA ILE A 221 6.96 15.05 -11.54
C ILE A 221 7.75 15.97 -10.60
N PRO A 222 7.44 17.28 -10.55
CA PRO A 222 8.03 18.18 -9.58
C PRO A 222 7.54 17.83 -8.16
N GLN A 223 8.40 18.05 -7.14
CA GLN A 223 8.17 17.69 -5.74
C GLN A 223 6.77 18.12 -5.23
N ARG A 224 6.36 19.37 -5.54
CA ARG A 224 5.05 19.88 -5.09
C ARG A 224 3.87 19.11 -5.67
N ALA A 225 3.95 18.77 -6.99
CA ALA A 225 2.90 17.99 -7.65
C ALA A 225 2.87 16.56 -7.11
N PHE A 226 4.05 15.94 -6.87
CA PHE A 226 4.15 14.63 -6.25
C PHE A 226 3.44 14.59 -4.87
N GLU A 227 3.75 15.54 -3.99
CA GLU A 227 3.12 15.60 -2.67
C GLU A 227 1.60 15.82 -2.73
N ALA A 228 1.13 16.68 -3.65
CA ALA A 228 -0.30 16.91 -3.86
C ALA A 228 -1.01 15.65 -4.36
N LEU A 229 -0.43 14.96 -5.35
CA LEU A 229 -0.98 13.70 -5.89
C LEU A 229 -1.07 12.62 -4.81
N VAL A 230 -0.02 12.43 -3.99
CA VAL A 230 -0.05 11.46 -2.87
C VAL A 230 -1.20 11.77 -1.92
N LEU A 231 -1.43 13.03 -1.55
CA LEU A 231 -2.52 13.41 -0.64
C LEU A 231 -3.90 13.18 -1.26
N VAL A 232 -4.09 13.59 -2.53
CA VAL A 232 -5.37 13.41 -3.24
C VAL A 232 -5.70 11.92 -3.39
N LEU A 233 -4.74 11.11 -3.84
CA LEU A 233 -4.94 9.67 -4.00
C LEU A 233 -5.18 8.97 -2.65
N THR A 234 -4.53 9.44 -1.58
CA THR A 234 -4.82 8.97 -0.22
C THR A 234 -6.25 9.28 0.20
N ALA A 235 -6.74 10.51 -0.09
CA ALA A 235 -8.11 10.91 0.22
C ALA A 235 -9.13 10.07 -0.56
N VAL A 236 -8.94 9.93 -1.87
CA VAL A 236 -9.81 9.12 -2.74
C VAL A 236 -9.85 7.67 -2.27
N GLY A 237 -8.68 7.07 -2.02
CA GLY A 237 -8.61 5.70 -1.52
C GLY A 237 -9.30 5.50 -0.16
N ALA A 238 -9.14 6.45 0.78
CA ALA A 238 -9.78 6.39 2.07
C ALA A 238 -11.32 6.49 1.99
N LEU A 239 -11.83 7.37 1.13
CA LEU A 239 -13.27 7.52 0.90
C LEU A 239 -13.88 6.26 0.28
N ASN A 240 -13.23 5.69 -0.73
CA ASN A 240 -13.70 4.44 -1.37
C ASN A 240 -13.78 3.24 -0.41
N LEU A 241 -12.98 3.21 0.66
CA LEU A 241 -13.05 2.15 1.66
C LEU A 241 -14.20 2.32 2.67
N LEU A 242 -14.84 3.49 2.72
CA LEU A 242 -15.97 3.78 3.62
C LEU A 242 -17.33 3.59 2.95
N ILE A 243 -17.40 3.66 1.63
CA ILE A 243 -18.59 3.46 0.81
C ILE A 243 -18.68 1.98 0.41
#